data_fae9eaebec0e41fe3a589f6abdf093be
#
_entry.id   fae9eaebec0e41fe3a589f6abdf093be
#
_cell.length_a   1.000
_cell.length_b   1.000
_cell.length_c   1.000
_cell.angle_alpha   90.00
_cell.angle_beta   90.00
_cell.angle_gamma   90.00
#
_symmetry.space_group_name_H-M   'P 1'
#
loop_
_entity.id
_entity.type
_entity.pdbx_description
1 polymer ?
#
loop_
_entity_poly.entity_id
_entity_poly.type
_entity_poly.pdbx_seq_one_letter_code
_entity_poly.pdbx_strand_id
1 'polypeptide(L)'
;MNDSILPESGHSLEKATFAGGCFWCMITPFEERPGIISVVSGYTGGHKENPTYKEVCSGTTGHTEAVQITFDPAIFPYEELVEVFWQQIDPTDAEGQFCDRGDSYRTAIFTFSDEQKVIAEKSKQKLNESGRFSHPIVTPIVPAMPFYPAEEYHQDFHKKNPSHYKQYRKGSGRDRFLEEHWSQKAKQESPEELKHRLTPLQYEVTQNNATEPAFRNEFFDHREEGLYVDIVSGEPLFTSLDKYDSGCGWPSFTKPVEADKVKEKGDYSHFMVRTEVRSKEADSHLGHVFTDGPQDQGGLRYCINSAALRFVPIDKLEEEGYGEYRKLFV
;
A
#
# COMPACT_ATOMS: atom_id res chain seq x y z
N MET A 1 -40.66 0.27 5.24
CA MET A 1 -40.14 -0.40 6.44
C MET A 1 -38.79 -0.93 6.06
N ASN A 2 -37.75 -0.18 6.36
CA ASN A 2 -36.36 -0.65 6.16
C ASN A 2 -35.89 -1.14 7.52
N ASP A 3 -35.83 -2.46 7.66
CA ASP A 3 -35.17 -3.10 8.80
C ASP A 3 -33.66 -2.84 8.69
N SER A 4 -33.19 -1.96 9.54
CA SER A 4 -31.76 -1.75 9.77
C SER A 4 -31.20 -3.01 10.38
N ILE A 5 -30.40 -3.76 9.62
CA ILE A 5 -29.62 -4.88 10.14
C ILE A 5 -28.56 -4.29 11.05
N LEU A 6 -28.80 -4.28 12.35
CA LEU A 6 -27.79 -4.04 13.38
C LEU A 6 -26.91 -5.30 13.45
N PRO A 7 -25.58 -5.18 13.47
CA PRO A 7 -24.70 -6.34 13.68
C PRO A 7 -24.89 -6.90 15.09
N GLU A 8 -25.01 -8.23 15.21
CA GLU A 8 -25.11 -8.98 16.46
C GLU A 8 -23.80 -9.06 17.27
N SER A 9 -22.85 -8.18 17.04
CA SER A 9 -21.63 -8.09 17.87
C SER A 9 -21.92 -7.17 19.04
N GLY A 10 -21.84 -7.67 20.29
CA GLY A 10 -22.10 -6.92 21.53
C GLY A 10 -21.03 -5.85 21.84
N HIS A 11 -20.32 -5.34 20.85
CA HIS A 11 -19.33 -4.29 20.95
C HIS A 11 -19.96 -2.94 20.64
N SER A 12 -19.62 -1.90 21.40
CA SER A 12 -20.05 -0.53 21.12
C SER A 12 -19.30 0.03 19.91
N LEU A 13 -20.03 0.47 18.88
CA LEU A 13 -19.46 1.18 17.74
C LEU A 13 -18.82 2.50 18.20
N GLU A 14 -17.70 2.82 17.59
CA GLU A 14 -16.96 4.06 17.82
C GLU A 14 -17.00 4.99 16.62
N LYS A 15 -16.57 6.23 16.84
CA LYS A 15 -16.40 7.24 15.79
C LYS A 15 -14.95 7.68 15.68
N ALA A 16 -14.50 7.92 14.43
CA ALA A 16 -13.29 8.62 14.11
C ALA A 16 -13.61 9.75 13.12
N THR A 17 -12.90 10.88 13.18
CA THR A 17 -13.09 11.98 12.24
C THR A 17 -11.73 12.47 11.75
N PHE A 18 -11.56 12.49 10.43
CA PHE A 18 -10.32 12.88 9.77
C PHE A 18 -10.55 13.94 8.71
N ALA A 19 -9.76 15.00 8.74
CA ALA A 19 -9.64 15.99 7.68
C ALA A 19 -8.38 15.72 6.89
N GLY A 20 -8.48 15.54 5.58
CA GLY A 20 -7.37 15.16 4.70
C GLY A 20 -7.43 15.80 3.33
N GLY A 21 -7.82 17.09 3.26
CA GLY A 21 -8.12 17.77 2.01
C GLY A 21 -9.50 17.37 1.48
N CYS A 22 -9.67 17.29 0.17
CA CYS A 22 -10.95 16.95 -0.45
C CYS A 22 -11.55 15.65 0.13
N PHE A 23 -12.72 15.74 0.76
CA PHE A 23 -13.41 14.62 1.40
C PHE A 23 -13.82 13.50 0.41
N TRP A 24 -14.01 13.79 -0.88
CA TRP A 24 -14.26 12.74 -1.87
C TRP A 24 -13.13 11.70 -1.92
N CYS A 25 -11.88 12.17 -1.76
CA CYS A 25 -10.71 11.30 -1.76
C CYS A 25 -10.51 10.54 -0.45
N MET A 26 -11.19 10.96 0.60
CA MET A 26 -11.07 10.38 1.94
C MET A 26 -12.11 9.29 2.24
N ILE A 27 -13.08 9.04 1.35
CA ILE A 27 -14.09 7.98 1.52
C ILE A 27 -13.53 6.60 1.18
N THR A 28 -13.04 6.46 -0.05
CA THR A 28 -12.66 5.16 -0.63
C THR A 28 -11.59 4.38 0.15
N PRO A 29 -10.63 5.02 0.85
CA PRO A 29 -9.65 4.28 1.64
C PRO A 29 -10.24 3.49 2.81
N PHE A 30 -11.42 3.85 3.28
CA PHE A 30 -12.06 3.29 4.47
C PHE A 30 -13.28 2.42 4.18
N GLU A 31 -14.16 2.85 3.27
CA GLU A 31 -15.55 2.36 3.17
C GLU A 31 -15.70 0.85 2.94
N GLU A 32 -14.76 0.20 2.26
CA GLU A 32 -14.83 -1.23 1.93
C GLU A 32 -14.07 -2.11 2.94
N ARG A 33 -13.50 -1.53 3.99
CA ARG A 33 -12.74 -2.31 4.97
C ARG A 33 -13.68 -3.03 5.95
N PRO A 34 -13.34 -4.28 6.33
CA PRO A 34 -14.10 -4.98 7.38
C PRO A 34 -14.17 -4.15 8.66
N GLY A 35 -15.31 -4.11 9.31
CA GLY A 35 -15.52 -3.36 10.56
C GLY A 35 -15.90 -1.88 10.36
N ILE A 36 -15.84 -1.35 9.13
CA ILE A 36 -16.35 -0.01 8.83
C ILE A 36 -17.84 -0.08 8.54
N ILE A 37 -18.63 0.66 9.32
CA ILE A 37 -20.09 0.67 9.23
C ILE A 37 -20.57 1.80 8.30
N SER A 38 -19.94 2.98 8.39
CA SER A 38 -20.26 4.11 7.52
C SER A 38 -19.10 5.11 7.45
N VAL A 39 -19.00 5.79 6.32
CA VAL A 39 -18.08 6.93 6.10
C VAL A 39 -18.91 8.07 5.52
N VAL A 40 -18.99 9.19 6.22
CA VAL A 40 -19.83 10.34 5.86
C VAL A 40 -18.94 11.55 5.58
N SER A 41 -19.09 12.19 4.42
CA SER A 41 -18.45 13.47 4.09
C SER A 41 -19.13 14.61 4.86
N GLY A 42 -18.34 15.57 5.35
CA GLY A 42 -18.90 16.70 6.08
C GLY A 42 -17.87 17.76 6.43
N TYR A 43 -18.24 18.61 7.36
CA TYR A 43 -17.47 19.78 7.80
C TYR A 43 -17.33 19.77 9.32
N THR A 44 -16.14 20.11 9.82
CA THR A 44 -15.88 20.22 11.26
C THR A 44 -14.72 21.18 11.55
N GLY A 45 -14.49 21.49 12.82
CA GLY A 45 -13.36 22.32 13.26
C GLY A 45 -13.62 23.83 13.20
N GLY A 46 -14.75 24.27 12.67
CA GLY A 46 -15.13 25.67 12.56
C GLY A 46 -16.10 26.13 13.63
N HIS A 47 -16.50 27.39 13.53
CA HIS A 47 -17.37 28.07 14.50
C HIS A 47 -18.82 28.26 14.01
N LYS A 48 -19.05 28.08 12.69
CA LYS A 48 -20.38 28.27 12.11
C LYS A 48 -21.25 27.03 12.27
N GLU A 49 -22.45 27.16 12.83
CA GLU A 49 -23.44 26.08 12.89
C GLU A 49 -24.08 25.84 11.51
N ASN A 50 -24.28 24.58 11.15
CA ASN A 50 -24.92 24.13 9.92
C ASN A 50 -24.40 24.87 8.66
N PRO A 51 -23.07 24.82 8.40
CA PRO A 51 -22.50 25.51 7.26
C PRO A 51 -22.93 24.84 5.96
N THR A 52 -23.06 25.60 4.90
CA THR A 52 -23.21 25.11 3.53
C THR A 52 -21.82 24.96 2.89
N TYR A 53 -21.70 24.13 1.87
CA TYR A 53 -20.48 23.96 1.08
C TYR A 53 -19.88 25.30 0.60
N LYS A 54 -20.75 26.16 0.05
CA LYS A 54 -20.34 27.48 -0.44
C LYS A 54 -19.72 28.35 0.64
N GLU A 55 -20.23 28.28 1.87
CA GLU A 55 -19.71 29.05 3.00
C GLU A 55 -18.38 28.47 3.49
N VAL A 56 -18.24 27.14 3.54
CA VAL A 56 -16.96 26.49 3.86
C VAL A 56 -15.89 26.88 2.85
N CYS A 57 -16.18 26.78 1.55
CA CYS A 57 -15.27 27.18 0.48
C CYS A 57 -14.89 28.67 0.50
N SER A 58 -15.73 29.53 1.11
CA SER A 58 -15.39 30.96 1.25
C SER A 58 -14.28 31.23 2.30
N GLY A 59 -13.91 30.21 3.11
CA GLY A 59 -12.91 30.32 4.17
C GLY A 59 -13.37 31.09 5.40
N THR A 60 -14.66 31.49 5.49
CA THR A 60 -15.17 32.34 6.59
C THR A 60 -15.75 31.58 7.77
N THR A 61 -15.92 30.26 7.65
CA THR A 61 -16.56 29.41 8.68
C THR A 61 -15.56 28.78 9.65
N GLY A 62 -14.27 28.74 9.29
CA GLY A 62 -13.23 28.01 10.01
C GLY A 62 -13.34 26.49 9.90
N HIS A 63 -14.35 25.96 9.20
CA HIS A 63 -14.48 24.53 8.95
C HIS A 63 -13.48 24.01 7.92
N THR A 64 -13.09 22.75 8.08
CA THR A 64 -12.39 21.97 7.07
C THR A 64 -13.27 20.84 6.56
N GLU A 65 -13.08 20.43 5.31
CA GLU A 65 -13.67 19.20 4.79
C GLU A 65 -13.11 17.99 5.56
N ALA A 66 -14.00 17.11 5.97
CA ALA A 66 -13.64 15.94 6.77
C ALA A 66 -14.53 14.74 6.44
N VAL A 67 -14.08 13.55 6.84
CA VAL A 67 -14.91 12.36 6.88
C VAL A 67 -15.11 11.91 8.33
N GLN A 68 -16.36 11.55 8.68
CA GLN A 68 -16.67 10.89 9.94
C GLN A 68 -16.93 9.41 9.67
N ILE A 69 -16.19 8.55 10.36
CA ILE A 69 -16.23 7.11 10.22
C ILE A 69 -16.90 6.52 11.45
N THR A 70 -17.90 5.66 11.27
CA THR A 70 -18.43 4.79 12.33
C THR A 70 -17.86 3.40 12.12
N PHE A 71 -17.25 2.80 13.14
CA PHE A 71 -16.53 1.55 13.01
C PHE A 71 -16.71 0.64 14.24
N ASP A 72 -16.47 -0.66 14.05
CA ASP A 72 -16.35 -1.65 15.12
C ASP A 72 -14.87 -1.80 15.51
N PRO A 73 -14.45 -1.32 16.69
CA PRO A 73 -13.05 -1.36 17.10
C PRO A 73 -12.50 -2.76 17.36
N ALA A 74 -13.36 -3.77 17.51
CA ALA A 74 -12.94 -5.16 17.64
C ALA A 74 -12.55 -5.80 16.30
N ILE A 75 -13.06 -5.26 15.18
CA ILE A 75 -12.77 -5.74 13.83
C ILE A 75 -11.69 -4.87 13.16
N PHE A 76 -11.80 -3.54 13.32
CA PHE A 76 -10.87 -2.57 12.75
C PHE A 76 -10.44 -1.56 13.82
N PRO A 77 -9.29 -1.78 14.49
CA PRO A 77 -8.82 -0.93 15.58
C PRO A 77 -8.57 0.53 15.14
N TYR A 78 -8.76 1.49 16.06
CA TYR A 78 -8.53 2.92 15.78
C TYR A 78 -7.10 3.22 15.29
N GLU A 79 -6.11 2.48 15.78
CA GLU A 79 -4.72 2.59 15.33
C GLU A 79 -4.58 2.34 13.82
N GLU A 80 -5.27 1.32 13.29
CA GLU A 80 -5.27 1.03 11.86
C GLU A 80 -5.96 2.12 11.04
N LEU A 81 -7.05 2.73 11.57
CA LEU A 81 -7.68 3.90 10.93
C LEU A 81 -6.70 5.06 10.79
N VAL A 82 -5.93 5.34 11.84
CA VAL A 82 -4.91 6.40 11.83
C VAL A 82 -3.79 6.10 10.83
N GLU A 83 -3.33 4.85 10.74
CA GLU A 83 -2.33 4.44 9.74
C GLU A 83 -2.86 4.60 8.30
N VAL A 84 -4.11 4.22 8.04
CA VAL A 84 -4.76 4.44 6.74
C VAL A 84 -4.88 5.93 6.43
N PHE A 85 -5.22 6.75 7.42
CA PHE A 85 -5.32 8.21 7.26
C PHE A 85 -3.98 8.84 6.82
N TRP A 86 -2.88 8.52 7.49
CA TRP A 86 -1.55 9.03 7.13
C TRP A 86 -1.21 8.71 5.68
N GLN A 87 -1.60 7.53 5.21
CA GLN A 87 -1.37 7.08 3.83
C GLN A 87 -2.23 7.82 2.81
N GLN A 88 -3.06 8.76 3.18
CA GLN A 88 -3.90 9.51 2.23
C GLN A 88 -3.50 10.97 2.08
N ILE A 89 -2.56 11.47 2.87
CA ILE A 89 -2.26 12.90 2.96
C ILE A 89 -0.77 13.20 2.80
N ASP A 90 -0.46 14.45 2.48
CA ASP A 90 0.83 15.06 2.81
C ASP A 90 0.76 15.65 4.23
N PRO A 91 1.29 14.96 5.24
CA PRO A 91 1.17 15.41 6.62
C PRO A 91 2.09 16.59 6.94
N THR A 92 2.94 17.02 6.01
CA THR A 92 3.86 18.14 6.16
C THR A 92 3.33 19.45 5.57
N ASP A 93 2.17 19.41 4.89
CA ASP A 93 1.54 20.58 4.28
C ASP A 93 0.49 21.19 5.21
N ALA A 94 0.78 22.42 5.68
CA ALA A 94 -0.10 23.17 6.59
C ALA A 94 -1.18 24.01 5.89
N GLU A 95 -1.08 24.22 4.55
CA GLU A 95 -1.89 25.20 3.84
C GLU A 95 -2.97 24.59 2.93
N GLY A 96 -3.12 23.29 2.97
CA GLY A 96 -4.07 22.54 2.15
C GLY A 96 -3.59 21.14 1.86
N GLN A 97 -4.08 20.54 0.77
CA GLN A 97 -3.62 19.24 0.33
C GLN A 97 -3.55 19.17 -1.20
N PHE A 98 -2.36 18.95 -1.71
CA PHE A 98 -2.10 18.80 -3.16
C PHE A 98 -2.55 20.05 -3.96
N CYS A 99 -3.48 19.90 -4.93
CA CYS A 99 -4.01 21.04 -5.68
C CYS A 99 -5.07 21.85 -4.91
N ASP A 100 -5.60 21.31 -3.80
CA ASP A 100 -6.64 21.97 -2.99
C ASP A 100 -5.97 22.81 -1.91
N ARG A 101 -6.15 24.13 -1.98
CA ARG A 101 -5.46 25.07 -1.10
C ARG A 101 -6.45 25.86 -0.25
N GLY A 102 -6.01 26.23 0.94
CA GLY A 102 -6.77 27.06 1.88
C GLY A 102 -7.33 26.29 3.08
N ASP A 103 -7.94 27.02 3.98
CA ASP A 103 -8.36 26.55 5.32
C ASP A 103 -9.33 25.37 5.28
N SER A 104 -10.19 25.30 4.26
CA SER A 104 -11.14 24.19 4.09
C SER A 104 -10.48 22.87 3.73
N TYR A 105 -9.20 22.85 3.37
CA TYR A 105 -8.48 21.65 2.94
C TYR A 105 -7.30 21.27 3.85
N ARG A 106 -7.22 21.86 5.04
CA ARG A 106 -6.20 21.51 6.04
C ARG A 106 -6.39 20.10 6.56
N THR A 107 -5.29 19.48 6.97
CA THR A 107 -5.31 18.18 7.63
C THR A 107 -5.58 18.31 9.13
N ALA A 108 -6.30 17.35 9.71
CA ALA A 108 -6.46 17.21 11.16
C ALA A 108 -6.97 15.82 11.54
N ILE A 109 -6.61 15.36 12.75
CA ILE A 109 -7.23 14.23 13.43
C ILE A 109 -8.07 14.78 14.57
N PHE A 110 -9.37 14.46 14.58
CA PHE A 110 -10.31 14.85 15.62
C PHE A 110 -10.61 13.66 16.52
N THR A 111 -10.23 13.74 17.80
CA THR A 111 -10.28 12.62 18.74
C THR A 111 -11.49 12.70 19.67
N PHE A 112 -12.21 11.59 19.86
CA PHE A 112 -13.41 11.50 20.68
C PHE A 112 -13.10 11.06 22.12
N SER A 113 -11.87 10.59 22.39
CA SER A 113 -11.42 10.15 23.71
C SER A 113 -9.92 10.41 23.91
N ASP A 114 -9.49 10.38 25.17
CA ASP A 114 -8.06 10.46 25.50
C ASP A 114 -7.27 9.27 24.94
N GLU A 115 -7.88 8.09 24.84
CA GLU A 115 -7.28 6.91 24.24
C GLU A 115 -6.98 7.12 22.76
N GLN A 116 -7.96 7.59 21.98
CA GLN A 116 -7.78 7.95 20.58
C GLN A 116 -6.68 9.01 20.41
N LYS A 117 -6.64 10.00 21.30
CA LYS A 117 -5.60 11.03 21.29
C LYS A 117 -4.22 10.43 21.49
N VAL A 118 -4.04 9.57 22.49
CA VAL A 118 -2.75 8.91 22.77
C VAL A 118 -2.30 8.04 21.58
N ILE A 119 -3.22 7.30 20.96
CA ILE A 119 -2.92 6.48 19.77
C ILE A 119 -2.46 7.37 18.62
N ALA A 120 -3.21 8.43 18.32
CA ALA A 120 -2.88 9.35 17.22
C ALA A 120 -1.54 10.08 17.44
N GLU A 121 -1.25 10.53 18.67
CA GLU A 121 0.02 11.17 19.02
C GLU A 121 1.22 10.22 18.89
N LYS A 122 1.07 8.97 19.35
CA LYS A 122 2.11 7.95 19.17
C LYS A 122 2.37 7.64 17.70
N SER A 123 1.30 7.48 16.90
CA SER A 123 1.41 7.24 15.46
C SER A 123 2.09 8.41 14.76
N LYS A 124 1.72 9.66 15.08
CA LYS A 124 2.39 10.87 14.57
C LYS A 124 3.87 10.91 14.94
N GLN A 125 4.22 10.58 16.18
CA GLN A 125 5.62 10.54 16.63
C GLN A 125 6.40 9.49 15.84
N LYS A 126 5.89 8.25 15.76
CA LYS A 126 6.49 7.16 14.98
C LYS A 126 6.72 7.57 13.53
N LEU A 127 5.75 8.25 12.91
CA LEU A 127 5.85 8.72 11.54
C LEU A 127 6.92 9.82 11.39
N ASN A 128 7.02 10.77 12.32
CA ASN A 128 8.08 11.77 12.35
C ASN A 128 9.48 11.15 12.46
N GLU A 129 9.63 10.11 13.29
CA GLU A 129 10.89 9.43 13.53
C GLU A 129 11.28 8.47 12.39
N SER A 130 10.34 8.10 11.54
CA SER A 130 10.57 7.15 10.42
C SER A 130 11.52 7.67 9.34
N GLY A 131 11.73 9.00 9.26
CA GLY A 131 12.49 9.63 8.19
C GLY A 131 11.83 9.57 6.81
N ARG A 132 10.53 9.19 6.75
CA ARG A 132 9.75 9.13 5.50
C ARG A 132 9.58 10.49 4.85
N PHE A 133 9.44 11.52 5.65
CA PHE A 133 9.27 12.89 5.19
C PHE A 133 10.48 13.76 5.57
N SER A 134 10.88 14.65 4.68
CA SER A 134 12.01 15.60 4.92
C SER A 134 11.64 16.76 5.84
N HIS A 135 10.34 16.97 6.08
CA HIS A 135 9.81 18.04 6.93
C HIS A 135 8.99 17.45 8.09
N PRO A 136 8.88 18.20 9.21
CA PRO A 136 8.07 17.77 10.34
C PRO A 136 6.59 17.59 9.97
N ILE A 137 5.90 16.67 10.65
CA ILE A 137 4.46 16.46 10.51
C ILE A 137 3.71 17.60 11.22
N VAL A 138 3.00 18.39 10.44
CA VAL A 138 2.25 19.57 10.91
C VAL A 138 0.78 19.27 11.21
N THR A 139 0.24 18.13 10.74
CA THR A 139 -1.16 17.72 10.99
C THR A 139 -1.48 17.78 12.49
N PRO A 140 -2.46 18.62 12.92
CA PRO A 140 -2.84 18.72 14.33
C PRO A 140 -3.70 17.54 14.77
N ILE A 141 -3.61 17.21 16.06
CA ILE A 141 -4.49 16.27 16.76
C ILE A 141 -5.27 17.08 17.78
N VAL A 142 -6.58 17.17 17.61
CA VAL A 142 -7.44 18.06 18.39
C VAL A 142 -8.69 17.31 18.89
N PRO A 143 -9.34 17.76 19.97
CA PRO A 143 -10.62 17.19 20.40
C PRO A 143 -11.69 17.27 19.31
N ALA A 144 -12.56 16.28 19.26
CA ALA A 144 -13.70 16.27 18.33
C ALA A 144 -14.60 17.47 18.57
N MET A 145 -15.02 18.09 17.48
CA MET A 145 -15.95 19.21 17.42
C MET A 145 -17.24 18.77 16.71
N PRO A 146 -18.32 19.59 16.76
CA PRO A 146 -19.53 19.29 16.00
C PRO A 146 -19.22 19.00 14.54
N PHE A 147 -19.77 17.89 14.03
CA PHE A 147 -19.64 17.47 12.64
C PHE A 147 -20.96 17.72 11.92
N TYR A 148 -20.88 18.38 10.80
CA TYR A 148 -22.04 18.72 9.95
C TYR A 148 -21.91 17.92 8.64
N PRO A 149 -22.80 16.94 8.38
CA PRO A 149 -22.80 16.21 7.12
C PRO A 149 -22.88 17.16 5.93
N ALA A 150 -22.08 16.93 4.91
CA ALA A 150 -22.16 17.66 3.66
C ALA A 150 -23.46 17.29 2.91
N GLU A 151 -23.81 18.14 1.95
CA GLU A 151 -25.00 17.99 1.13
C GLU A 151 -25.00 16.64 0.38
N GLU A 152 -26.19 16.12 0.11
CA GLU A 152 -26.38 14.76 -0.46
C GLU A 152 -25.62 14.52 -1.78
N TYR A 153 -25.39 15.55 -2.58
CA TYR A 153 -24.64 15.42 -3.82
C TYR A 153 -23.13 15.19 -3.61
N HIS A 154 -22.60 15.44 -2.40
CA HIS A 154 -21.24 15.13 -2.01
C HIS A 154 -21.08 13.72 -1.46
N GLN A 155 -22.16 13.11 -0.92
CA GLN A 155 -22.10 11.77 -0.39
C GLN A 155 -21.97 10.75 -1.53
N ASP A 156 -21.10 9.73 -1.36
CA ASP A 156 -20.82 8.70 -2.37
C ASP A 156 -20.44 9.25 -3.75
N PHE A 157 -19.78 10.40 -3.81
CA PHE A 157 -19.47 11.08 -5.08
C PHE A 157 -18.71 10.17 -6.05
N HIS A 158 -17.79 9.36 -5.57
CA HIS A 158 -17.02 8.41 -6.38
C HIS A 158 -17.90 7.33 -7.04
N LYS A 159 -19.05 6.95 -6.42
CA LYS A 159 -20.05 6.01 -6.98
C LYS A 159 -21.00 6.72 -7.94
N LYS A 160 -21.45 7.92 -7.56
CA LYS A 160 -22.37 8.74 -8.36
C LYS A 160 -21.72 9.31 -9.62
N ASN A 161 -20.42 9.66 -9.56
CA ASN A 161 -19.67 10.33 -10.62
C ASN A 161 -18.27 9.72 -10.84
N PRO A 162 -18.13 8.41 -11.16
CA PRO A 162 -16.86 7.70 -11.12
C PRO A 162 -15.80 8.26 -12.08
N SER A 163 -16.20 8.71 -13.27
CA SER A 163 -15.27 9.29 -14.26
C SER A 163 -14.70 10.62 -13.78
N HIS A 164 -15.56 11.50 -13.24
CA HIS A 164 -15.14 12.80 -12.69
C HIS A 164 -14.23 12.61 -11.47
N TYR A 165 -14.61 11.70 -10.55
CA TYR A 165 -13.78 11.37 -9.39
C TYR A 165 -12.39 10.89 -9.79
N LYS A 166 -12.28 9.93 -10.71
CA LYS A 166 -10.98 9.41 -11.20
C LYS A 166 -10.12 10.48 -11.83
N GLN A 167 -10.73 11.35 -12.68
CA GLN A 167 -10.01 12.45 -13.30
C GLN A 167 -9.51 13.46 -12.27
N TYR A 168 -10.36 13.84 -11.33
CA TYR A 168 -10.00 14.75 -10.25
C TYR A 168 -8.89 14.19 -9.37
N ARG A 169 -9.03 12.95 -8.85
CA ARG A 169 -8.04 12.31 -7.98
C ARG A 169 -6.67 12.19 -8.65
N LYS A 170 -6.63 11.77 -9.92
CA LYS A 170 -5.39 11.72 -10.71
C LYS A 170 -4.80 13.11 -10.94
N GLY A 171 -5.64 14.10 -11.28
CA GLY A 171 -5.23 15.48 -11.56
C GLY A 171 -4.76 16.23 -10.32
N SER A 172 -5.22 15.87 -9.12
CA SER A 172 -4.83 16.53 -7.87
C SER A 172 -3.35 16.31 -7.51
N GLY A 173 -2.71 15.26 -8.02
CA GLY A 173 -1.35 14.86 -7.64
C GLY A 173 -1.27 13.96 -6.41
N ARG A 174 -2.41 13.67 -5.76
CA ARG A 174 -2.46 12.80 -4.55
C ARG A 174 -1.87 11.43 -4.82
N ASP A 175 -2.36 10.71 -5.85
CA ASP A 175 -1.91 9.35 -6.14
C ASP A 175 -0.41 9.27 -6.40
N ARG A 176 0.16 10.26 -7.12
CA ARG A 176 1.62 10.33 -7.34
C ARG A 176 2.38 10.52 -6.03
N PHE A 177 1.93 11.43 -5.16
CA PHE A 177 2.55 11.65 -3.85
C PHE A 177 2.51 10.39 -2.98
N LEU A 178 1.35 9.69 -2.98
CA LEU A 178 1.20 8.46 -2.22
C LEU A 178 2.13 7.36 -2.75
N GLU A 179 2.24 7.24 -4.07
CA GLU A 179 3.18 6.31 -4.71
C GLU A 179 4.64 6.63 -4.34
N GLU A 180 5.02 7.90 -4.31
CA GLU A 180 6.37 8.35 -3.99
C GLU A 180 6.74 8.13 -2.51
N HIS A 181 5.78 8.24 -1.57
CA HIS A 181 6.07 8.21 -0.14
C HIS A 181 5.58 6.93 0.56
N TRP A 182 4.53 6.27 0.05
CA TRP A 182 3.88 5.15 0.73
C TRP A 182 3.88 3.85 -0.07
N SER A 183 4.13 3.89 -1.40
CA SER A 183 4.46 2.62 -2.03
C SER A 183 5.62 2.03 -1.25
N GLN A 184 5.57 0.74 -0.99
CA GLN A 184 6.72 -0.02 -0.52
C GLN A 184 7.74 -0.15 -1.69
N LYS A 185 8.09 0.98 -2.34
CA LYS A 185 9.41 1.08 -2.90
C LYS A 185 10.29 1.03 -1.66
N ALA A 186 10.79 -0.14 -1.36
CA ALA A 186 11.93 -0.31 -0.46
C ALA A 186 12.82 0.90 -0.75
N LYS A 187 13.10 1.74 0.26
CA LYS A 187 14.03 2.86 0.16
C LYS A 187 15.11 2.38 -0.77
N GLN A 188 15.16 2.92 -2.00
CA GLN A 188 16.06 2.35 -3.00
C GLN A 188 17.43 2.52 -2.38
N GLU A 189 17.94 1.41 -1.81
CA GLU A 189 19.24 1.40 -1.16
C GLU A 189 20.25 1.88 -2.20
N SER A 190 21.12 2.78 -1.79
CA SER A 190 22.20 3.21 -2.66
C SER A 190 23.03 1.99 -3.09
N PRO A 191 23.74 2.05 -4.22
CA PRO A 191 24.63 0.98 -4.65
C PRO A 191 25.64 0.56 -3.57
N GLU A 192 26.07 1.49 -2.72
CA GLU A 192 26.96 1.24 -1.59
C GLU A 192 26.26 0.44 -0.48
N GLU A 193 25.04 0.83 -0.10
CA GLU A 193 24.23 0.10 0.89
C GLU A 193 23.91 -1.32 0.41
N LEU A 194 23.51 -1.47 -0.86
CA LEU A 194 23.30 -2.80 -1.46
C LEU A 194 24.57 -3.67 -1.44
N LYS A 195 25.75 -3.11 -1.76
CA LYS A 195 27.02 -3.83 -1.67
C LYS A 195 27.39 -4.28 -0.26
N HIS A 196 26.98 -3.52 0.75
CA HIS A 196 27.21 -3.90 2.15
C HIS A 196 26.25 -5.00 2.63
N ARG A 197 25.00 -5.01 2.15
CA ARG A 197 23.97 -5.96 2.56
C ARG A 197 23.98 -7.26 1.77
N LEU A 198 24.20 -7.18 0.47
CA LEU A 198 24.19 -8.33 -0.43
C LEU A 198 25.57 -8.98 -0.49
N THR A 199 25.60 -10.29 -0.70
CA THR A 199 26.83 -10.95 -1.09
C THR A 199 27.31 -10.45 -2.46
N PRO A 200 28.59 -10.56 -2.81
CA PRO A 200 29.09 -10.16 -4.13
C PRO A 200 28.29 -10.80 -5.29
N LEU A 201 27.92 -12.09 -5.16
CA LEU A 201 27.16 -12.79 -6.19
C LEU A 201 25.72 -12.23 -6.30
N GLN A 202 25.04 -12.00 -5.18
CA GLN A 202 23.70 -11.41 -5.16
C GLN A 202 23.69 -10.02 -5.81
N TYR A 203 24.69 -9.20 -5.49
CA TYR A 203 24.83 -7.87 -6.09
C TYR A 203 25.08 -7.94 -7.61
N GLU A 204 26.02 -8.78 -8.05
CA GLU A 204 26.33 -8.95 -9.49
C GLU A 204 25.11 -9.47 -10.27
N VAL A 205 24.37 -10.43 -9.71
CA VAL A 205 23.17 -10.97 -10.35
C VAL A 205 22.08 -9.90 -10.43
N THR A 206 21.70 -9.30 -9.30
CA THR A 206 20.54 -8.40 -9.25
C THR A 206 20.77 -7.04 -9.91
N GLN A 207 22.01 -6.50 -9.83
CA GLN A 207 22.34 -5.14 -10.27
C GLN A 207 23.12 -5.11 -11.61
N ASN A 208 23.92 -6.13 -11.90
CA ASN A 208 24.79 -6.16 -13.08
C ASN A 208 24.41 -7.25 -14.09
N ASN A 209 23.21 -7.84 -13.97
CA ASN A 209 22.66 -8.86 -14.87
C ASN A 209 23.57 -10.11 -15.03
N ALA A 210 24.35 -10.45 -13.99
CA ALA A 210 25.14 -11.67 -13.99
C ALA A 210 24.23 -12.91 -13.83
N THR A 211 24.79 -14.07 -14.17
CA THR A 211 24.13 -15.37 -13.98
C THR A 211 25.01 -16.23 -13.07
N GLU A 212 24.41 -16.81 -12.04
CA GLU A 212 25.09 -17.74 -11.15
C GLU A 212 25.35 -19.11 -11.81
N PRO A 213 26.28 -19.93 -11.30
CA PRO A 213 26.55 -21.25 -11.87
C PRO A 213 25.35 -22.22 -11.75
N ALA A 214 25.04 -22.92 -12.85
CA ALA A 214 24.05 -23.98 -12.87
C ALA A 214 24.44 -25.13 -11.92
N PHE A 215 23.43 -25.73 -11.25
CA PHE A 215 23.57 -26.84 -10.29
C PHE A 215 24.47 -26.55 -9.07
N ARG A 216 24.87 -25.30 -8.87
CA ARG A 216 25.67 -24.84 -7.73
C ARG A 216 25.08 -23.55 -7.13
N ASN A 217 23.79 -23.56 -6.92
CA ASN A 217 23.05 -22.46 -6.35
C ASN A 217 22.03 -23.00 -5.33
N GLU A 218 21.52 -22.14 -4.48
CA GLU A 218 20.81 -22.51 -3.26
C GLU A 218 19.46 -23.20 -3.52
N PHE A 219 18.73 -22.77 -4.55
CA PHE A 219 17.34 -23.17 -4.73
C PHE A 219 17.06 -24.06 -5.95
N PHE A 220 18.07 -24.52 -6.70
CA PHE A 220 17.81 -25.35 -7.89
C PHE A 220 17.06 -26.65 -7.55
N ASP A 221 17.39 -27.30 -6.44
CA ASP A 221 16.76 -28.53 -5.95
C ASP A 221 15.97 -28.35 -4.65
N HIS A 222 15.75 -27.10 -4.19
CA HIS A 222 15.01 -26.77 -2.98
C HIS A 222 13.52 -27.14 -3.11
N ARG A 223 12.93 -27.82 -2.08
CA ARG A 223 11.59 -28.40 -2.12
C ARG A 223 10.70 -28.06 -0.93
N GLU A 224 11.16 -27.20 -0.02
CA GLU A 224 10.34 -26.73 1.08
C GLU A 224 9.17 -25.89 0.56
N GLU A 225 8.03 -25.97 1.26
CA GLU A 225 6.86 -25.17 0.94
C GLU A 225 6.99 -23.75 1.48
N GLY A 226 6.79 -22.77 0.61
CA GLY A 226 6.93 -21.36 0.97
C GLY A 226 6.98 -20.44 -0.24
N LEU A 227 7.37 -19.21 0.07
CA LEU A 227 7.39 -18.08 -0.84
C LEU A 227 8.84 -17.71 -1.20
N TYR A 228 9.09 -17.43 -2.48
CA TYR A 228 10.34 -16.86 -2.96
C TYR A 228 10.14 -15.37 -3.19
N VAL A 229 10.91 -14.54 -2.50
CA VAL A 229 10.83 -13.07 -2.56
C VAL A 229 12.10 -12.49 -3.15
N ASP A 230 12.05 -11.29 -3.71
CA ASP A 230 13.22 -10.55 -4.19
C ASP A 230 14.19 -10.31 -3.02
N ILE A 231 15.45 -10.65 -3.18
CA ILE A 231 16.48 -10.44 -2.16
C ILE A 231 16.76 -8.95 -1.88
N VAL A 232 16.44 -8.07 -2.83
CA VAL A 232 16.63 -6.61 -2.72
C VAL A 232 15.45 -5.96 -2.04
N SER A 233 14.23 -6.08 -2.60
CA SER A 233 13.02 -5.40 -2.12
C SER A 233 12.22 -6.20 -1.09
N GLY A 234 12.36 -7.53 -1.07
CA GLY A 234 11.47 -8.41 -0.32
C GLY A 234 10.11 -8.63 -0.99
N GLU A 235 9.85 -8.08 -2.21
CA GLU A 235 8.56 -8.31 -2.86
C GLU A 235 8.35 -9.79 -3.21
N PRO A 236 7.13 -10.33 -3.01
CA PRO A 236 6.77 -11.70 -3.36
C PRO A 236 6.85 -11.93 -4.87
N LEU A 237 7.57 -12.97 -5.30
CA LEU A 237 7.79 -13.24 -6.72
C LEU A 237 7.20 -14.59 -7.17
N PHE A 238 7.52 -15.67 -6.45
CA PHE A 238 7.12 -17.03 -6.83
C PHE A 238 6.74 -17.87 -5.60
N THR A 239 5.96 -18.93 -5.84
CA THR A 239 5.63 -19.90 -4.79
C THR A 239 6.31 -21.26 -5.06
N SER A 240 6.51 -22.06 -4.00
CA SER A 240 6.97 -23.44 -4.14
C SER A 240 5.95 -24.31 -4.89
N LEU A 241 4.66 -23.94 -4.92
CA LEU A 241 3.61 -24.66 -5.64
C LEU A 241 3.78 -24.60 -7.17
N ASP A 242 4.37 -23.50 -7.67
CA ASP A 242 4.62 -23.28 -9.09
C ASP A 242 6.04 -23.71 -9.51
N LYS A 243 6.86 -24.17 -8.53
CA LYS A 243 8.23 -24.62 -8.75
C LYS A 243 8.28 -26.05 -9.24
N TYR A 244 9.11 -26.32 -10.24
CA TYR A 244 9.32 -27.68 -10.76
C TYR A 244 10.78 -27.92 -11.16
N ASP A 245 11.15 -29.20 -11.30
CA ASP A 245 12.48 -29.59 -11.79
C ASP A 245 12.49 -29.58 -13.32
N SER A 246 13.12 -28.57 -13.89
CA SER A 246 13.30 -28.43 -15.34
C SER A 246 14.60 -29.07 -15.85
N GLY A 247 15.47 -29.51 -14.96
CA GLY A 247 16.79 -30.05 -15.30
C GLY A 247 17.81 -29.00 -15.78
N CYS A 248 17.48 -27.69 -15.76
CA CYS A 248 18.37 -26.64 -16.26
C CYS A 248 19.44 -26.20 -15.26
N GLY A 249 19.31 -26.59 -13.98
CA GLY A 249 20.28 -26.27 -12.93
C GLY A 249 20.02 -24.95 -12.19
N TRP A 250 18.88 -24.31 -12.43
CA TRP A 250 18.37 -23.14 -11.71
C TRP A 250 16.94 -23.38 -11.26
N PRO A 251 16.47 -22.71 -10.20
CA PRO A 251 15.06 -22.79 -9.82
C PRO A 251 14.16 -22.35 -10.97
N SER A 252 13.17 -23.18 -11.29
CA SER A 252 12.26 -23.00 -12.41
C SER A 252 10.82 -22.96 -11.92
N PHE A 253 10.05 -21.97 -12.38
CA PHE A 253 8.66 -21.76 -12.01
C PHE A 253 7.78 -21.66 -13.26
N THR A 254 6.52 -22.09 -13.13
CA THR A 254 5.56 -22.03 -14.23
C THR A 254 4.92 -20.66 -14.41
N LYS A 255 4.84 -19.89 -13.31
CA LYS A 255 4.30 -18.52 -13.29
C LYS A 255 4.78 -17.75 -12.06
N PRO A 256 4.76 -16.41 -12.05
CA PRO A 256 4.90 -15.60 -10.85
C PRO A 256 3.67 -15.74 -9.94
N VAL A 257 3.81 -15.38 -8.66
CA VAL A 257 2.71 -15.41 -7.67
C VAL A 257 1.55 -14.51 -8.09
N GLU A 258 1.88 -13.36 -8.69
CA GLU A 258 0.95 -12.44 -9.35
C GLU A 258 1.64 -11.92 -10.63
N ALA A 259 0.87 -11.79 -11.71
CA ALA A 259 1.44 -11.46 -13.03
C ALA A 259 2.12 -10.09 -13.08
N ASP A 260 1.73 -9.16 -12.23
CA ASP A 260 2.27 -7.80 -12.18
C ASP A 260 3.51 -7.65 -11.27
N LYS A 261 3.96 -8.71 -10.58
CA LYS A 261 5.17 -8.71 -9.73
C LYS A 261 6.46 -8.78 -10.53
N VAL A 262 6.40 -9.16 -11.78
CA VAL A 262 7.56 -9.23 -12.66
C VAL A 262 7.37 -8.40 -13.92
N LYS A 263 8.48 -7.91 -14.48
CA LYS A 263 8.55 -7.22 -15.77
C LYS A 263 9.31 -8.08 -16.74
N GLU A 264 8.85 -8.17 -17.97
CA GLU A 264 9.50 -8.85 -19.07
C GLU A 264 10.10 -7.84 -20.05
N LYS A 265 11.36 -8.05 -20.42
CA LYS A 265 12.12 -7.18 -21.30
C LYS A 265 12.92 -7.99 -22.32
N GLY A 266 12.95 -7.55 -23.58
CA GLY A 266 13.78 -8.19 -24.60
C GLY A 266 15.27 -8.09 -24.23
N ASP A 267 15.97 -9.23 -24.21
CA ASP A 267 17.42 -9.34 -24.03
C ASP A 267 18.08 -9.87 -25.32
N TYR A 268 18.92 -9.04 -25.91
CA TYR A 268 19.65 -9.32 -27.16
C TYR A 268 21.15 -9.55 -26.91
N SER A 269 21.55 -9.75 -25.67
CA SER A 269 22.94 -10.03 -25.30
C SER A 269 23.40 -11.43 -25.74
N HIS A 270 24.70 -11.64 -25.74
CA HIS A 270 25.32 -12.94 -26.05
C HIS A 270 24.90 -13.58 -27.38
N PHE A 271 24.53 -12.78 -28.39
CA PHE A 271 24.04 -13.24 -29.69
C PHE A 271 22.78 -14.11 -29.62
N MET A 272 21.99 -13.98 -28.55
CA MET A 272 20.72 -14.68 -28.34
C MET A 272 19.58 -13.67 -28.26
N VAL A 273 18.37 -14.15 -28.60
CA VAL A 273 17.12 -13.40 -28.35
C VAL A 273 16.39 -14.11 -27.23
N ARG A 274 16.31 -13.46 -26.08
CA ARG A 274 15.66 -13.99 -24.88
C ARG A 274 14.73 -12.94 -24.27
N THR A 275 13.89 -13.36 -23.36
CA THR A 275 13.05 -12.45 -22.57
C THR A 275 13.60 -12.44 -21.12
N GLU A 276 14.22 -11.33 -20.74
CA GLU A 276 14.69 -11.08 -19.38
C GLU A 276 13.48 -10.88 -18.44
N VAL A 277 13.58 -11.43 -17.24
CA VAL A 277 12.62 -11.24 -16.15
C VAL A 277 13.28 -10.40 -15.06
N ARG A 278 12.60 -9.29 -14.68
CA ARG A 278 13.04 -8.39 -13.60
C ARG A 278 11.92 -8.22 -12.59
N SER A 279 12.29 -7.97 -11.33
CA SER A 279 11.31 -7.63 -10.29
C SER A 279 10.66 -6.27 -10.56
N LYS A 280 9.41 -6.09 -10.08
CA LYS A 280 8.66 -4.85 -10.33
C LYS A 280 9.18 -3.68 -9.50
N GLU A 281 9.46 -3.93 -8.21
CA GLU A 281 9.81 -2.88 -7.25
C GLU A 281 11.28 -2.47 -7.32
N ALA A 282 12.20 -3.42 -7.17
CA ALA A 282 13.63 -3.12 -7.15
C ALA A 282 14.29 -3.10 -8.54
N ASP A 283 13.57 -3.52 -9.59
CA ASP A 283 14.13 -3.72 -10.94
C ASP A 283 15.34 -4.68 -10.94
N SER A 284 15.36 -5.63 -10.01
CA SER A 284 16.41 -6.65 -9.91
C SER A 284 16.37 -7.56 -11.12
N HIS A 285 17.52 -7.85 -11.72
CA HIS A 285 17.61 -8.94 -12.68
C HIS A 285 17.35 -10.27 -11.98
N LEU A 286 16.31 -11.00 -12.41
CA LEU A 286 15.93 -12.29 -11.82
C LEU A 286 16.44 -13.46 -12.67
N GLY A 287 16.34 -13.37 -13.98
CA GLY A 287 16.65 -14.43 -14.92
C GLY A 287 15.94 -14.24 -16.25
N HIS A 288 15.43 -15.33 -16.84
CA HIS A 288 14.77 -15.29 -18.14
C HIS A 288 13.52 -16.20 -18.16
N VAL A 289 12.57 -15.87 -19.00
CA VAL A 289 11.39 -16.70 -19.29
C VAL A 289 11.52 -17.33 -20.68
N PHE A 290 11.15 -18.62 -20.76
CA PHE A 290 11.19 -19.45 -21.96
C PHE A 290 9.82 -20.08 -22.22
N THR A 291 9.58 -20.53 -23.45
CA THR A 291 8.29 -21.14 -23.90
C THR A 291 8.36 -22.67 -23.92
N ASP A 292 9.29 -23.26 -23.20
CA ASP A 292 9.54 -24.70 -23.11
C ASP A 292 9.12 -25.31 -21.77
N GLY A 293 8.24 -24.64 -21.03
CA GLY A 293 7.67 -25.09 -19.76
C GLY A 293 6.54 -26.14 -19.93
N PRO A 294 6.01 -26.67 -18.81
CA PRO A 294 4.91 -27.64 -18.82
C PRO A 294 3.68 -27.11 -19.54
N GLN A 295 3.22 -27.79 -20.58
CA GLN A 295 2.11 -27.34 -21.42
C GLN A 295 0.77 -27.30 -20.69
N ASP A 296 0.59 -28.20 -19.75
CA ASP A 296 -0.60 -28.28 -18.86
C ASP A 296 -0.63 -27.15 -17.81
N GLN A 297 0.47 -26.41 -17.63
CA GLN A 297 0.61 -25.30 -16.69
C GLN A 297 0.92 -23.96 -17.38
N GLY A 298 0.56 -23.82 -18.65
CA GLY A 298 0.71 -22.56 -19.40
C GLY A 298 1.91 -22.48 -20.30
N GLY A 299 2.78 -23.50 -20.34
CA GLY A 299 3.89 -23.63 -21.30
C GLY A 299 5.09 -22.68 -21.07
N LEU A 300 5.09 -21.90 -19.99
CA LEU A 300 6.19 -21.00 -19.66
C LEU A 300 7.13 -21.61 -18.60
N ARG A 301 8.41 -21.27 -18.71
CA ARG A 301 9.44 -21.60 -17.74
C ARG A 301 10.19 -20.32 -17.32
N TYR A 302 9.91 -19.86 -16.14
CA TYR A 302 10.68 -18.79 -15.49
C TYR A 302 11.94 -19.41 -14.86
N CYS A 303 13.09 -19.24 -15.50
CA CYS A 303 14.38 -19.75 -15.05
C CYS A 303 15.08 -18.63 -14.28
N ILE A 304 15.13 -18.73 -12.96
CA ILE A 304 15.47 -17.64 -12.06
C ILE A 304 16.76 -17.94 -11.31
N ASN A 305 17.62 -16.93 -11.11
CA ASN A 305 18.81 -17.06 -10.28
C ASN A 305 18.44 -17.18 -8.80
N SER A 306 18.95 -18.17 -8.09
CA SER A 306 18.79 -18.29 -6.63
C SER A 306 19.34 -17.06 -5.91
N ALA A 307 20.43 -16.50 -6.40
CA ALA A 307 21.06 -15.31 -5.83
C ALA A 307 20.16 -14.05 -5.89
N ALA A 308 19.13 -14.04 -6.74
CA ALA A 308 18.13 -12.97 -6.77
C ALA A 308 16.97 -13.20 -5.79
N LEU A 309 16.91 -14.35 -5.13
CA LEU A 309 15.80 -14.80 -4.30
C LEU A 309 16.18 -14.93 -2.82
N ARG A 310 15.21 -14.76 -1.95
CA ARG A 310 15.18 -15.20 -0.56
C ARG A 310 13.96 -16.09 -0.37
N PHE A 311 14.13 -17.18 0.35
CA PHE A 311 13.03 -18.09 0.65
C PHE A 311 12.41 -17.77 2.02
N VAL A 312 11.08 -17.80 2.10
CA VAL A 312 10.29 -17.63 3.32
C VAL A 312 9.41 -18.88 3.50
N PRO A 313 9.69 -19.72 4.53
CA PRO A 313 8.87 -20.91 4.81
C PRO A 313 7.44 -20.56 5.19
N ILE A 314 6.49 -21.47 4.98
CA ILE A 314 5.06 -21.26 5.30
C ILE A 314 4.83 -20.82 6.75
N ASP A 315 5.54 -21.43 7.70
CA ASP A 315 5.40 -21.15 9.12
C ASP A 315 5.92 -19.76 9.51
N LYS A 316 6.70 -19.10 8.66
CA LYS A 316 7.26 -17.76 8.84
C LYS A 316 6.51 -16.66 8.08
N LEU A 317 5.56 -16.99 7.21
CA LEU A 317 4.87 -16.01 6.37
C LEU A 317 4.19 -14.91 7.19
N GLU A 318 3.55 -15.24 8.32
CA GLU A 318 2.90 -14.24 9.16
C GLU A 318 3.91 -13.36 9.90
N GLU A 319 4.95 -13.98 10.47
CA GLU A 319 6.01 -13.27 11.21
C GLU A 319 6.77 -12.28 10.32
N GLU A 320 6.98 -12.64 9.04
CA GLU A 320 7.73 -11.85 8.08
C GLU A 320 6.84 -10.90 7.22
N GLY A 321 5.55 -10.80 7.54
CA GLY A 321 4.64 -9.85 6.88
C GLY A 321 4.02 -10.34 5.57
N TYR A 322 4.12 -11.64 5.25
CA TYR A 322 3.55 -12.27 4.05
C TYR A 322 2.30 -13.12 4.35
N GLY A 323 1.63 -12.88 5.47
CA GLY A 323 0.50 -13.69 5.94
C GLY A 323 -0.64 -13.85 4.94
N GLU A 324 -0.87 -12.86 4.08
CA GLU A 324 -1.87 -12.91 3.01
C GLU A 324 -1.64 -14.03 1.98
N TYR A 325 -0.37 -14.46 1.79
CA TYR A 325 0.00 -15.53 0.86
C TYR A 325 -0.20 -16.94 1.44
N ARG A 326 -0.41 -17.06 2.75
CA ARG A 326 -0.66 -18.36 3.40
C ARG A 326 -1.86 -19.11 2.81
N LYS A 327 -2.89 -18.39 2.39
CA LYS A 327 -4.09 -18.95 1.74
C LYS A 327 -3.80 -19.73 0.45
N LEU A 328 -2.64 -19.53 -0.18
CA LEU A 328 -2.24 -20.26 -1.39
C LEU A 328 -1.81 -21.71 -1.09
N PHE A 329 -1.43 -22.00 0.16
CA PHE A 329 -0.88 -23.28 0.61
C PHE A 329 -1.88 -24.12 1.43
N VAL A 330 -3.16 -23.75 1.46
CA VAL A 330 -4.25 -24.43 2.22
C VAL A 330 -5.13 -25.23 1.30
#